data_6ef29a06b3d695c2264437355994391e
#
_entry.id   6ef29a06b3d695c2264437355994391e
#
_cell.length_a   1.000
_cell.length_b   1.000
_cell.length_c   1.000
_cell.angle_alpha   90.00
_cell.angle_beta   90.00
_cell.angle_gamma   90.00
#
_symmetry.space_group_name_H-M   'P 1'
#
loop_
_entity.id
_entity.type
_entity.pdbx_description
1 polymer ?
#
loop_
_entity_poly.entity_id
_entity_poly.type
_entity_poly.pdbx_seq_one_letter_code
_entity_poly.pdbx_strand_id
1 'polypeptide(L)'
;MSVQQRSYDAAARGTLNGVRVLDLSRLVAGNTLTQFLSDFGAEVIKVEPPAGDTLRAWKTRDVQVNWKIYARNKKSLGLELRKPGARELLLKLVPSAQMFIESFR
;
A
#
# COMPACT_ATOMS: atom_id res chain seq x y z
N MET A 1 15.98 -6.94 34.58
CA MET A 1 14.75 -6.73 33.76
C MET A 1 14.58 -7.94 32.86
N SER A 2 13.51 -8.70 33.02
CA SER A 2 13.22 -9.83 32.12
C SER A 2 12.43 -9.33 30.92
N VAL A 3 12.87 -9.66 29.72
CA VAL A 3 12.10 -9.42 28.49
C VAL A 3 10.96 -10.44 28.46
N GLN A 4 9.74 -9.96 28.51
CA GLN A 4 8.57 -10.83 28.40
C GLN A 4 8.41 -11.27 26.94
N GLN A 5 8.66 -12.52 26.68
CA GLN A 5 8.45 -13.09 25.36
C GLN A 5 6.94 -13.28 25.10
N ARG A 6 6.41 -12.64 24.07
CA ARG A 6 5.04 -12.85 23.63
C ARG A 6 5.01 -13.87 22.50
N SER A 7 4.04 -14.75 22.52
CA SER A 7 3.78 -15.62 21.38
C SER A 7 3.19 -14.84 20.22
N TYR A 8 3.55 -15.23 19.00
CA TYR A 8 2.94 -14.68 17.79
C TYR A 8 1.47 -15.07 17.72
N ASP A 9 0.62 -14.09 17.46
CA ASP A 9 -0.82 -14.28 17.22
C ASP A 9 -1.17 -13.73 15.82
N ALA A 10 -1.43 -14.63 14.89
CA ALA A 10 -1.81 -14.28 13.52
C ALA A 10 -3.15 -13.56 13.41
N ALA A 11 -4.00 -13.64 14.43
CA ALA A 11 -5.31 -12.99 14.49
C ALA A 11 -5.24 -11.59 15.14
N ALA A 12 -4.09 -11.20 15.68
CA ALA A 12 -3.93 -9.90 16.32
C ALA A 12 -4.19 -8.77 15.33
N ARG A 13 -4.96 -7.78 15.78
CA ARG A 13 -5.30 -6.60 14.98
C ARG A 13 -4.47 -5.42 15.43
N GLY A 14 -3.97 -4.63 14.46
CA GLY A 14 -3.23 -3.41 14.75
C GLY A 14 -4.13 -2.24 15.16
N THR A 15 -3.51 -1.17 15.63
CA THR A 15 -4.20 0.05 16.07
C THR A 15 -5.01 0.74 14.97
N LEU A 16 -4.63 0.56 13.70
CA LEU A 16 -5.32 1.11 12.53
C LEU A 16 -6.29 0.10 11.88
N ASN A 17 -6.67 -0.95 12.59
CA ASN A 17 -7.68 -1.87 12.10
C ASN A 17 -8.99 -1.14 11.78
N GLY A 18 -9.55 -1.37 10.59
CA GLY A 18 -10.75 -0.70 10.10
C GLY A 18 -10.49 0.57 9.29
N VAL A 19 -9.25 1.06 9.25
CA VAL A 19 -8.85 2.18 8.38
C VAL A 19 -8.48 1.65 7.00
N ARG A 20 -9.11 2.18 5.95
CA ARG A 20 -8.74 1.89 4.56
C ARG A 20 -8.04 3.08 3.93
N VAL A 21 -6.94 2.80 3.25
CA VAL A 21 -6.10 3.78 2.55
C VAL A 21 -6.07 3.45 1.07
N LEU A 22 -6.39 4.40 0.21
CA LEU A 22 -6.13 4.33 -1.22
C LEU A 22 -4.79 5.01 -1.51
N ASP A 23 -3.83 4.24 -1.95
CA ASP A 23 -2.45 4.68 -2.20
C ASP A 23 -2.19 4.76 -3.70
N LEU A 24 -2.19 5.97 -4.25
CA LEU A 24 -1.84 6.28 -5.62
C LEU A 24 -0.41 6.84 -5.74
N SER A 25 0.34 6.88 -4.64
CA SER A 25 1.71 7.37 -4.63
C SER A 25 2.65 6.47 -5.43
N ARG A 26 3.82 6.99 -5.75
CA ARG A 26 4.86 6.28 -6.50
C ARG A 26 6.21 6.42 -5.80
N LEU A 27 7.12 5.50 -6.14
CA LEU A 27 8.49 5.47 -5.62
C LEU A 27 8.53 5.29 -4.11
N VAL A 28 9.29 6.13 -3.39
CA VAL A 28 9.68 5.85 -2.01
C VAL A 28 8.79 6.52 -0.97
N ALA A 29 8.61 7.85 -1.05
CA ALA A 29 8.00 8.61 0.06
C ALA A 29 6.57 8.14 0.41
N GLY A 30 5.67 8.12 -0.57
CA GLY A 30 4.31 7.66 -0.36
C GLY A 30 4.23 6.17 -0.03
N ASN A 31 5.04 5.35 -0.70
CA ASN A 31 5.12 3.92 -0.40
C ASN A 31 5.61 3.64 1.02
N THR A 32 6.55 4.45 1.54
CA THR A 32 7.02 4.35 2.94
C THR A 32 5.90 4.73 3.91
N LEU A 33 5.21 5.84 3.66
CA LEU A 33 4.10 6.27 4.49
C LEU A 33 3.03 5.17 4.59
N THR A 34 2.59 4.66 3.45
CA THR A 34 1.53 3.64 3.43
C THR A 34 1.99 2.27 3.92
N GLN A 35 3.28 1.99 3.85
CA GLN A 35 3.87 0.82 4.50
C GLN A 35 3.73 0.91 6.03
N PHE A 36 4.07 2.04 6.64
CA PHE A 36 3.86 2.23 8.07
C PHE A 36 2.38 2.07 8.45
N LEU A 37 1.47 2.66 7.69
CA LEU A 37 0.04 2.51 7.95
C LEU A 37 -0.39 1.04 7.88
N SER A 38 0.08 0.29 6.89
CA SER A 38 -0.23 -1.14 6.75
C SER A 38 0.36 -1.99 7.87
N ASP A 39 1.57 -1.68 8.31
CA ASP A 39 2.21 -2.39 9.42
C ASP A 39 1.46 -2.18 10.75
N PHE A 40 0.76 -1.06 10.91
CA PHE A 40 -0.09 -0.79 12.06
C PHE A 40 -1.55 -1.24 11.88
N GLY A 41 -1.84 -1.98 10.82
CA GLY A 41 -3.12 -2.68 10.64
C GLY A 41 -4.11 -2.02 9.68
N ALA A 42 -3.77 -0.91 9.02
CA ALA A 42 -4.61 -0.33 7.98
C ALA A 42 -4.67 -1.26 6.75
N GLU A 43 -5.83 -1.30 6.11
CA GLU A 43 -5.98 -1.91 4.81
C GLU A 43 -5.50 -0.93 3.73
N VAL A 44 -4.33 -1.16 3.17
CA VAL A 44 -3.79 -0.33 2.09
C VAL A 44 -4.06 -0.98 0.74
N ILE A 45 -4.77 -0.26 -0.13
CA ILE A 45 -4.98 -0.64 -1.53
C ILE A 45 -4.08 0.25 -2.38
N LYS A 46 -3.01 -0.32 -2.88
CA LYS A 46 -2.08 0.31 -3.81
C LYS A 46 -2.68 0.31 -5.21
N VAL A 47 -3.02 1.48 -5.72
CA VAL A 47 -3.50 1.64 -7.10
C VAL A 47 -2.30 1.93 -8.00
N GLU A 48 -2.07 1.06 -8.96
CA GLU A 48 -0.91 1.11 -9.86
C GLU A 48 -1.36 1.10 -11.33
N PRO A 49 -0.58 1.70 -12.25
CA PRO A 49 -0.81 1.47 -13.67
C PRO A 49 -0.60 -0.02 -13.99
N PRO A 50 -1.14 -0.54 -15.11
CA PRO A 50 -0.97 -1.95 -15.49
C PRO A 50 0.51 -2.42 -15.55
N ALA A 51 1.43 -1.52 -15.86
CA ALA A 51 2.87 -1.79 -15.84
C ALA A 51 3.47 -1.88 -14.42
N GLY A 52 2.69 -1.52 -13.39
CA GLY A 52 3.13 -1.46 -12.00
C GLY A 52 3.79 -0.14 -11.60
N ASP A 53 3.94 0.05 -10.29
CA ASP A 53 4.71 1.17 -9.74
C ASP A 53 6.17 1.08 -10.23
N THR A 54 6.77 2.24 -10.52
CA THR A 54 8.18 2.32 -10.94
C THR A 54 9.15 1.72 -9.90
N LEU A 55 8.77 1.69 -8.63
CA LEU A 55 9.54 1.03 -7.57
C LEU A 55 9.74 -0.47 -7.83
N ARG A 56 8.85 -1.12 -8.57
CA ARG A 56 8.98 -2.54 -8.96
C ARG A 56 10.22 -2.80 -9.82
N ALA A 57 10.65 -1.79 -10.60
CA ALA A 57 11.83 -1.87 -11.45
C ALA A 57 13.14 -1.67 -10.69
N TRP A 58 13.09 -1.18 -9.46
CA TRP A 58 14.29 -0.99 -8.63
C TRP A 58 14.75 -2.32 -8.06
N LYS A 59 15.71 -2.91 -8.73
CA LYS A 59 16.25 -4.21 -8.37
C LYS A 59 17.67 -4.08 -7.80
N THR A 60 17.98 -4.93 -6.84
CA THR A 60 19.34 -5.14 -6.36
C THR A 60 19.73 -6.57 -6.71
N ARG A 61 20.73 -6.76 -7.58
CA ARG A 61 21.15 -8.08 -8.09
C ARG A 61 19.95 -8.89 -8.63
N ASP A 62 19.14 -8.28 -9.48
CA ASP A 62 17.93 -8.86 -10.08
C ASP A 62 16.79 -9.23 -9.10
N VAL A 63 16.91 -8.85 -7.84
CA VAL A 63 15.85 -9.05 -6.83
C VAL A 63 15.12 -7.74 -6.58
N GLN A 64 13.79 -7.79 -6.59
CA GLN A 64 12.92 -6.63 -6.29
C GLN A 64 12.84 -6.37 -4.78
N VAL A 65 13.99 -6.15 -4.13
CA VAL A 65 14.06 -5.99 -2.66
C VAL A 65 13.24 -4.78 -2.20
N ASN A 66 13.40 -3.65 -2.88
CA ASN A 66 12.68 -2.43 -2.51
C ASN A 66 11.17 -2.61 -2.58
N TRP A 67 10.67 -3.23 -3.65
CA TRP A 67 9.25 -3.52 -3.77
C TRP A 67 8.75 -4.44 -2.65
N LYS A 68 9.48 -5.50 -2.34
CA LYS A 68 9.12 -6.44 -1.26
C LYS A 68 9.05 -5.78 0.12
N ILE A 69 9.92 -4.79 0.37
CA ILE A 69 9.94 -4.04 1.63
C ILE A 69 8.77 -3.07 1.70
N TYR A 70 8.65 -2.18 0.71
CA TYR A 70 7.70 -1.07 0.76
C TYR A 70 6.27 -1.44 0.38
N ALA A 71 6.06 -2.58 -0.28
CA ALA A 71 4.73 -3.05 -0.68
C ALA A 71 4.15 -4.15 0.22
N ARG A 72 4.89 -4.57 1.25
CA ARG A 72 4.40 -5.60 2.17
C ARG A 72 3.08 -5.17 2.83
N ASN A 73 2.22 -6.15 3.11
CA ASN A 73 0.90 -5.98 3.72
C ASN A 73 -0.09 -5.12 2.91
N LYS A 74 0.24 -4.76 1.67
CA LYS A 74 -0.65 -3.99 0.79
C LYS A 74 -1.35 -4.90 -0.21
N LYS A 75 -2.57 -4.53 -0.58
CA LYS A 75 -3.26 -5.06 -1.75
C LYS A 75 -2.88 -4.24 -2.98
N SER A 76 -2.75 -4.88 -4.13
CA SER A 76 -2.46 -4.20 -5.40
C SER A 76 -3.71 -4.21 -6.29
N LEU A 77 -4.02 -3.06 -6.85
CA LEU A 77 -5.06 -2.86 -7.86
C LEU A 77 -4.45 -2.23 -9.10
N GLY A 78 -4.39 -2.99 -10.20
CA GLY A 78 -3.96 -2.48 -11.49
C GLY A 78 -5.07 -1.68 -12.15
N LEU A 79 -4.85 -0.38 -12.38
CA LEU A 79 -5.86 0.52 -12.95
C LEU A 79 -5.20 1.57 -13.85
N GLU A 80 -5.58 1.61 -15.13
CA GLU A 80 -5.11 2.64 -16.07
C GLU A 80 -6.00 3.88 -15.97
N LEU A 81 -5.62 4.84 -15.13
CA LEU A 81 -6.44 6.03 -14.82
C LEU A 81 -6.71 6.95 -16.01
N ARG A 82 -5.96 6.80 -17.11
CA ARG A 82 -6.22 7.54 -18.36
C ARG A 82 -7.43 7.02 -19.13
N LYS A 83 -7.87 5.80 -18.82
CA LYS A 83 -9.06 5.22 -19.43
C LYS A 83 -10.33 5.70 -18.72
N PRO A 84 -11.39 6.08 -19.43
CA PRO A 84 -12.60 6.64 -18.81
C PRO A 84 -13.21 5.77 -17.72
N GLY A 85 -13.38 4.48 -17.94
CA GLY A 85 -13.97 3.56 -16.95
C GLY A 85 -13.11 3.37 -15.69
N ALA A 86 -11.80 3.54 -15.77
CA ALA A 86 -10.90 3.39 -14.66
C ALA A 86 -11.07 4.47 -13.60
N ARG A 87 -11.25 5.72 -14.04
CA ARG A 87 -11.53 6.84 -13.12
C ARG A 87 -12.84 6.63 -12.37
N GLU A 88 -13.87 6.16 -13.07
CA GLU A 88 -15.18 5.87 -12.45
C GLU A 88 -15.05 4.79 -11.38
N LEU A 89 -14.28 3.72 -11.65
CA LEU A 89 -14.02 2.67 -10.66
C LEU A 89 -13.29 3.20 -9.43
N LEU A 90 -12.28 4.05 -9.63
CA LEU A 90 -11.58 4.68 -8.52
C LEU A 90 -12.52 5.54 -7.68
N LEU A 91 -13.37 6.34 -8.31
CA LEU A 91 -14.33 7.19 -7.61
C LEU A 91 -15.36 6.38 -6.81
N LYS A 92 -15.69 5.16 -7.23
CA LYS A 92 -16.55 4.26 -6.45
C LYS A 92 -15.85 3.70 -5.21
N LEU A 93 -14.52 3.60 -5.22
CA LEU A 93 -13.74 3.15 -4.06
C LEU A 93 -13.55 4.25 -3.02
N VAL A 94 -13.47 5.52 -3.43
CA VAL A 94 -13.18 6.65 -2.55
C VAL A 94 -14.10 6.73 -1.33
N PRO A 95 -15.44 6.55 -1.42
CA PRO A 95 -16.31 6.61 -0.24
C PRO A 95 -16.01 5.53 0.81
N SER A 96 -15.35 4.45 0.44
CA SER A 96 -15.01 3.36 1.36
C SER A 96 -13.71 3.59 2.12
N ALA A 97 -12.94 4.62 1.78
CA ALA A 97 -11.64 4.89 2.34
C ALA A 97 -11.65 6.10 3.28
N GLN A 98 -10.81 6.06 4.30
CA GLN A 98 -10.58 7.17 5.24
C GLN A 98 -9.41 8.04 4.79
N MET A 99 -8.50 7.50 3.98
CA MET A 99 -7.33 8.21 3.49
C MET A 99 -7.14 7.99 2.00
N PHE A 100 -6.77 9.06 1.31
CA PHE A 100 -6.38 9.06 -0.10
C PHE A 100 -5.01 9.72 -0.21
N ILE A 101 -4.02 8.99 -0.70
CA ILE A 101 -2.63 9.44 -0.77
C ILE A 101 -2.19 9.42 -2.22
N GLU A 102 -1.66 10.53 -2.68
CA GLU A 102 -1.13 10.69 -4.02
C GLU A 102 0.20 11.48 -3.99
N SER A 103 0.99 11.38 -5.03
CA SER A 103 2.24 12.10 -5.20
C SER A 103 2.44 12.55 -6.65
N PHE A 104 1.36 12.88 -7.33
CA PHE A 104 1.40 13.39 -8.70
C PHE A 104 1.97 14.82 -8.72
N ARG A 105 2.63 15.17 -9.83
CA ARG A 105 3.12 16.51 -10.12
C ARG A 105 2.22 17.18 -11.16
#